data_69397209985710d7cf56a62a537ac30d
#
_entry.id   69397209985710d7cf56a62a537ac30d
#
_cell.length_a   1.000
_cell.length_b   1.000
_cell.length_c   1.000
_cell.angle_alpha   90.00
_cell.angle_beta   90.00
_cell.angle_gamma   90.00
#
_symmetry.space_group_name_H-M   'P 1'
#
loop_
_entity.id
_entity.type
_entity.pdbx_description
1 polymer ?
#
loop_
_entity_poly.entity_id
_entity_poly.type
_entity_poly.pdbx_seq_one_letter_code
_entity_poly.pdbx_strand_id
1 'polypeptide(L)'
;MQHKVIDIQDVVIRFAGDSGDGMQLTGTLFADSSALYGNEISTFPDYPAEIRAPQGTVSGVSGFQVHVGAVEINTPGDFCDVLVAMNPAALRANAKWTKPTATIILDEDAFDEANIKRAGFQTMNPFEELKIEDRNIIVSPITTLTKESLKDSGLDNKSIVRCKNMFTLGMCFYLFNREMDHTFEYLEKKFKKKPQLIDVNKKVLKDGFNYASNIHAIANTYTVAPAQQEKGTYRNINGNQAT
;
A
#
# COMPACT_ATOMS: atom_id res chain seq x y z
N MET A 1 25.09 -5.20 0.51
CA MET A 1 25.03 -3.73 0.44
C MET A 1 24.68 -3.22 1.82
N GLN A 2 25.24 -2.10 2.29
CA GLN A 2 24.80 -1.52 3.56
C GLN A 2 23.42 -0.91 3.36
N HIS A 3 22.47 -1.35 4.18
CA HIS A 3 21.13 -0.75 4.27
C HIS A 3 21.26 0.72 4.70
N LYS A 4 20.67 1.64 3.93
CA LYS A 4 20.73 3.08 4.20
C LYS A 4 19.33 3.59 4.57
N VAL A 5 19.24 4.29 5.68
CA VAL A 5 18.07 5.10 6.04
C VAL A 5 18.22 6.48 5.42
N ILE A 6 17.21 6.93 4.69
CA ILE A 6 17.20 8.23 4.00
C ILE A 6 16.12 9.09 4.64
N ASP A 7 16.53 10.23 5.19
CA ASP A 7 15.59 11.23 5.70
C ASP A 7 15.01 12.05 4.55
N ILE A 8 13.69 12.13 4.47
CA ILE A 8 12.95 12.88 3.46
C ILE A 8 11.95 13.82 4.14
N GLN A 9 11.64 14.94 3.50
CA GLN A 9 10.71 15.93 4.06
C GLN A 9 9.26 15.52 3.87
N ASP A 10 8.94 14.94 2.73
CA ASP A 10 7.60 14.46 2.39
C ASP A 10 7.67 13.29 1.41
N VAL A 11 6.57 12.56 1.30
CA VAL A 11 6.43 11.43 0.38
C VAL A 11 4.97 11.24 -0.02
N VAL A 12 4.74 10.95 -1.29
CA VAL A 12 3.44 10.56 -1.82
C VAL A 12 3.43 9.08 -2.12
N ILE A 13 2.51 8.35 -1.50
CA ILE A 13 2.33 6.90 -1.69
C ILE A 13 0.95 6.66 -2.28
N ARG A 14 0.89 5.86 -3.35
CA ARG A 14 -0.36 5.46 -3.99
C ARG A 14 -0.54 3.95 -3.89
N PHE A 15 -1.63 3.52 -3.27
CA PHE A 15 -2.07 2.14 -3.19
C PHE A 15 -3.13 1.89 -4.24
N ALA A 16 -2.97 0.87 -5.08
CA ALA A 16 -3.89 0.58 -6.16
C ALA A 16 -4.10 -0.94 -6.34
N GLY A 17 -5.34 -1.33 -6.61
CA GLY A 17 -5.75 -2.71 -6.81
C GLY A 17 -7.21 -2.79 -7.23
N ASP A 18 -7.74 -3.99 -7.35
CA ASP A 18 -9.18 -4.19 -7.56
C ASP A 18 -9.97 -3.78 -6.29
N SER A 19 -11.24 -3.50 -6.46
CA SER A 19 -12.16 -3.11 -5.37
C SER A 19 -12.19 -4.11 -4.19
N GLY A 20 -11.73 -5.36 -4.39
CA GLY A 20 -11.64 -6.40 -3.36
C GLY A 20 -10.28 -6.53 -2.68
N ASP A 21 -9.24 -5.87 -3.18
CA ASP A 21 -7.86 -6.02 -2.71
C ASP A 21 -7.57 -5.28 -1.40
N GLY A 22 -8.49 -4.46 -0.92
CA GLY A 22 -8.38 -3.76 0.36
C GLY A 22 -7.44 -2.57 0.37
N MET A 23 -7.13 -1.99 -0.79
CA MET A 23 -6.18 -0.86 -0.90
C MET A 23 -6.67 0.41 -0.21
N GLN A 24 -7.97 0.65 -0.16
CA GLN A 24 -8.55 1.73 0.64
C GLN A 24 -8.20 1.59 2.13
N LEU A 25 -8.34 0.37 2.67
CA LEU A 25 -8.00 0.09 4.07
C LEU A 25 -6.48 0.21 4.31
N THR A 26 -5.66 -0.31 3.40
CA THR A 26 -4.19 -0.20 3.50
C THR A 26 -3.75 1.25 3.56
N GLY A 27 -4.25 2.09 2.65
CA GLY A 27 -3.93 3.51 2.63
C GLY A 27 -4.44 4.26 3.86
N THR A 28 -5.65 3.95 4.34
CA THR A 28 -6.19 4.54 5.57
C THR A 28 -5.32 4.18 6.78
N LEU A 29 -4.95 2.90 6.96
CA LEU A 29 -4.11 2.48 8.08
C LEU A 29 -2.70 3.09 8.03
N PHE A 30 -2.13 3.23 6.83
CA PHE A 30 -0.86 3.91 6.65
C PHE A 30 -0.96 5.40 7.01
N ALA A 31 -2.02 6.09 6.58
CA ALA A 31 -2.29 7.48 6.92
C ALA A 31 -2.49 7.68 8.42
N ASP A 32 -3.32 6.83 9.05
CA ASP A 32 -3.58 6.89 10.50
C ASP A 32 -2.29 6.69 11.31
N SER A 33 -1.47 5.71 10.95
CA SER A 33 -0.16 5.48 11.59
C SER A 33 0.77 6.68 11.43
N SER A 34 0.80 7.29 10.23
CA SER A 34 1.61 8.48 9.98
C SER A 34 1.13 9.70 10.76
N ALA A 35 -0.19 9.90 10.86
CA ALA A 35 -0.76 10.97 11.66
C ALA A 35 -0.46 10.82 13.15
N LEU A 36 -0.56 9.60 13.68
CA LEU A 36 -0.24 9.31 15.07
C LEU A 36 1.26 9.45 15.39
N TYR A 37 2.11 9.22 14.40
CA TYR A 37 3.55 9.52 14.51
C TYR A 37 3.84 11.03 14.53
N GLY A 38 2.86 11.86 14.16
CA GLY A 38 2.96 13.32 14.17
C GLY A 38 3.24 13.96 12.82
N ASN A 39 3.05 13.22 11.72
CA ASN A 39 3.18 13.80 10.39
C ASN A 39 1.94 14.60 9.98
N GLU A 40 2.15 15.62 9.15
CA GLU A 40 1.10 16.17 8.32
C GLU A 40 0.66 15.15 7.26
N ILE A 41 -0.63 15.08 7.01
CA ILE A 41 -1.17 14.16 6.01
C ILE A 41 -2.24 14.82 5.14
N SER A 42 -2.27 14.44 3.86
CA SER A 42 -3.39 14.67 2.97
C SER A 42 -3.71 13.39 2.21
N THR A 43 -4.97 13.05 2.06
CA THR A 43 -5.40 11.78 1.46
C THR A 43 -6.38 12.00 0.32
N PHE A 44 -6.34 11.10 -0.67
CA PHE A 44 -7.27 11.07 -1.78
C PHE A 44 -7.73 9.63 -2.05
N PRO A 45 -8.95 9.25 -1.65
CA PRO A 45 -9.54 7.99 -2.04
C PRO A 45 -9.99 8.08 -3.51
N ASP A 46 -9.55 7.11 -4.31
CA ASP A 46 -9.88 6.98 -5.73
C ASP A 46 -10.71 5.71 -5.93
N TYR A 47 -11.97 5.90 -6.31
CA TYR A 47 -12.92 4.80 -6.47
C TYR A 47 -13.01 4.37 -7.94
N PRO A 48 -13.38 3.10 -8.21
CA PRO A 48 -13.54 2.63 -9.58
C PRO A 48 -14.47 3.52 -10.41
N ALA A 49 -14.11 3.74 -11.66
CA ALA A 49 -14.93 4.52 -12.60
C ALA A 49 -16.29 3.85 -12.86
N GLU A 50 -16.35 2.51 -12.75
CA GLU A 50 -17.58 1.72 -12.92
C GLU A 50 -17.90 0.95 -11.63
N ILE A 51 -19.14 1.02 -11.17
CA ILE A 51 -19.60 0.40 -9.91
C ILE A 51 -19.48 -1.15 -9.94
N ARG A 52 -19.55 -1.77 -11.10
CA ARG A 52 -19.50 -3.22 -11.29
C ARG A 52 -18.53 -3.62 -12.40
N ALA A 53 -17.40 -2.94 -12.48
CA ALA A 53 -16.38 -3.32 -13.44
C ALA A 53 -15.88 -4.76 -13.20
N PRO A 54 -15.57 -5.51 -14.25
CA PRO A 54 -14.93 -6.81 -14.09
C PRO A 54 -13.58 -6.69 -13.42
N GLN A 55 -13.26 -7.64 -12.53
CA GLN A 55 -11.95 -7.69 -11.86
C GLN A 55 -10.81 -7.80 -12.89
N GLY A 56 -9.70 -7.14 -12.60
CA GLY A 56 -8.52 -7.11 -13.47
C GLY A 56 -8.65 -6.19 -14.68
N THR A 57 -9.69 -5.34 -14.75
CA THR A 57 -9.83 -4.30 -15.79
C THR A 57 -9.50 -2.93 -15.22
N VAL A 58 -9.02 -2.03 -16.07
CA VAL A 58 -8.64 -0.66 -15.65
C VAL A 58 -9.80 0.11 -15.02
N SER A 59 -11.03 -0.07 -15.52
CA SER A 59 -12.24 0.55 -14.98
C SER A 59 -12.62 0.08 -13.57
N GLY A 60 -12.11 -1.09 -13.14
CA GLY A 60 -12.33 -1.69 -11.82
C GLY A 60 -11.30 -1.31 -10.76
N VAL A 61 -10.27 -0.55 -11.14
CA VAL A 61 -9.19 -0.17 -10.22
C VAL A 61 -9.68 0.81 -9.17
N SER A 62 -9.41 0.46 -7.92
CA SER A 62 -9.57 1.32 -6.74
C SER A 62 -8.20 1.76 -6.25
N GLY A 63 -8.07 3.00 -5.84
CA GLY A 63 -6.82 3.56 -5.33
C GLY A 63 -7.01 4.36 -4.06
N PHE A 64 -5.92 4.55 -3.33
CA PHE A 64 -5.86 5.47 -2.20
C PHE A 64 -4.49 6.13 -2.18
N GLN A 65 -4.46 7.44 -2.25
CA GLN A 65 -3.22 8.20 -2.22
C GLN A 65 -3.05 8.86 -0.85
N VAL A 66 -1.84 8.81 -0.33
CA VAL A 66 -1.45 9.44 0.95
C VAL A 66 -0.23 10.30 0.69
N HIS A 67 -0.32 11.56 1.01
CA HIS A 67 0.81 12.48 1.09
C HIS A 67 1.15 12.67 2.57
N VAL A 68 2.38 12.36 2.94
CA VAL A 68 2.89 12.41 4.33
C VAL A 68 4.06 13.35 4.38
N GLY A 69 4.09 14.28 5.32
CA GLY A 69 5.16 15.26 5.44
C GLY A 69 5.58 15.60 6.87
N ALA A 70 6.83 16.02 6.98
CA ALA A 70 7.39 16.73 8.13
C ALA A 70 7.14 18.24 8.04
N VAL A 71 6.53 18.69 6.96
CA VAL A 71 6.19 20.07 6.62
C VAL A 71 4.70 20.15 6.31
N GLU A 72 4.17 21.36 6.22
CA GLU A 72 2.76 21.58 5.88
C GLU A 72 2.39 20.96 4.53
N ILE A 73 1.33 20.15 4.53
CA ILE A 73 0.82 19.42 3.37
C ILE A 73 -0.57 19.93 3.01
N ASN A 74 -0.69 20.60 1.87
CA ASN A 74 -1.94 21.20 1.42
C ASN A 74 -2.70 20.37 0.38
N THR A 75 -2.05 19.39 -0.26
CA THR A 75 -2.63 18.57 -1.33
C THR A 75 -2.21 17.11 -1.22
N PRO A 76 -3.00 16.17 -1.79
CA PRO A 76 -2.59 14.76 -1.86
C PRO A 76 -1.39 14.49 -2.78
N GLY A 77 -0.89 15.51 -3.51
CA GLY A 77 0.17 15.39 -4.50
C GLY A 77 -0.30 14.89 -5.85
N ASP A 78 0.42 15.24 -6.92
CA ASP A 78 0.10 14.82 -8.30
C ASP A 78 0.82 13.52 -8.68
N PHE A 79 2.12 13.43 -8.40
CA PHE A 79 2.94 12.27 -8.73
C PHE A 79 3.41 11.57 -7.46
N CYS A 80 3.31 10.24 -7.45
CA CYS A 80 3.73 9.46 -6.29
C CYS A 80 5.21 9.05 -6.34
N ASP A 81 5.81 8.99 -5.15
CA ASP A 81 7.16 8.47 -4.92
C ASP A 81 7.14 6.95 -4.79
N VAL A 82 6.02 6.40 -4.30
CA VAL A 82 5.81 4.96 -4.19
C VAL A 82 4.44 4.59 -4.77
N LEU A 83 4.43 3.64 -5.69
CA LEU A 83 3.21 2.99 -6.19
C LEU A 83 3.19 1.55 -5.70
N VAL A 84 2.11 1.18 -5.03
CA VAL A 84 1.75 -0.21 -4.75
C VAL A 84 0.69 -0.63 -5.74
N ALA A 85 0.96 -1.60 -6.62
CA ALA A 85 0.02 -2.09 -7.62
C ALA A 85 -0.19 -3.60 -7.48
N MET A 86 -1.39 -3.99 -7.03
CA MET A 86 -1.71 -5.38 -6.70
C MET A 86 -2.05 -6.25 -7.91
N ASN A 87 -2.10 -5.68 -9.11
CA ASN A 87 -2.35 -6.39 -10.37
C ASN A 87 -1.96 -5.53 -11.59
N PRO A 88 -1.93 -6.11 -12.81
CA PRO A 88 -1.57 -5.39 -14.03
C PRO A 88 -2.49 -4.20 -14.34
N ALA A 89 -3.79 -4.29 -14.05
CA ALA A 89 -4.73 -3.20 -14.30
C ALA A 89 -4.44 -2.00 -13.40
N ALA A 90 -4.11 -2.26 -12.12
CA ALA A 90 -3.69 -1.22 -11.18
C ALA A 90 -2.40 -0.55 -11.62
N LEU A 91 -1.41 -1.32 -12.10
CA LEU A 91 -0.18 -0.77 -12.67
C LEU A 91 -0.49 0.11 -13.89
N ARG A 92 -1.27 -0.39 -14.85
CA ARG A 92 -1.62 0.34 -16.09
C ARG A 92 -2.33 1.66 -15.80
N ALA A 93 -3.27 1.65 -14.86
CA ALA A 93 -4.04 2.85 -14.51
C ALA A 93 -3.18 3.94 -13.85
N ASN A 94 -2.13 3.54 -13.10
CA ASN A 94 -1.42 4.43 -12.20
C ASN A 94 0.04 4.71 -12.57
N ALA A 95 0.68 3.95 -13.45
CA ALA A 95 2.09 4.13 -13.82
C ALA A 95 2.43 5.55 -14.29
N LYS A 96 1.53 6.20 -15.01
CA LYS A 96 1.69 7.58 -15.49
C LYS A 96 1.78 8.63 -14.38
N TRP A 97 1.34 8.30 -13.18
CA TRP A 97 1.37 9.17 -12.00
C TRP A 97 2.58 8.90 -11.09
N THR A 98 3.55 8.11 -11.55
CA THR A 98 4.80 7.86 -10.80
C THR A 98 5.87 8.86 -11.19
N LYS A 99 6.64 9.33 -10.19
CA LYS A 99 7.87 10.11 -10.44
C LYS A 99 8.91 9.26 -11.18
N PRO A 100 9.85 9.84 -11.92
CA PRO A 100 10.95 9.10 -12.55
C PRO A 100 11.79 8.26 -11.56
N THR A 101 11.89 8.69 -10.32
CA THR A 101 12.62 8.02 -9.23
C THR A 101 11.75 7.11 -8.37
N ALA A 102 10.49 6.89 -8.76
CA ALA A 102 9.53 6.16 -7.94
C ALA A 102 9.94 4.70 -7.70
N THR A 103 9.57 4.20 -6.53
CA THR A 103 9.56 2.77 -6.23
C THR A 103 8.19 2.19 -6.54
N ILE A 104 8.14 1.06 -7.25
CA ILE A 104 6.91 0.36 -7.60
C ILE A 104 6.93 -1.02 -6.94
N ILE A 105 5.97 -1.31 -6.06
CA ILE A 105 5.79 -2.60 -5.39
C ILE A 105 4.66 -3.35 -6.06
N LEU A 106 4.91 -4.60 -6.48
CA LEU A 106 3.96 -5.42 -7.24
C LEU A 106 3.72 -6.76 -6.57
N ASP A 107 2.47 -7.26 -6.66
CA ASP A 107 2.13 -8.65 -6.35
C ASP A 107 2.38 -9.52 -7.59
N GLU A 108 3.52 -10.21 -7.64
CA GLU A 108 3.94 -11.07 -8.74
C GLU A 108 2.88 -12.09 -9.14
N ASP A 109 2.20 -12.66 -8.14
CA ASP A 109 1.19 -13.71 -8.35
C ASP A 109 -0.01 -13.26 -9.21
N ALA A 110 -0.20 -11.97 -9.37
CA ALA A 110 -1.28 -11.40 -10.19
C ALA A 110 -0.86 -11.09 -11.63
N PHE A 111 0.44 -11.21 -11.98
CA PHE A 111 0.97 -10.82 -13.30
C PHE A 111 1.08 -12.00 -14.27
N ASP A 112 0.08 -12.89 -14.27
CA ASP A 112 -0.05 -13.94 -15.28
C ASP A 112 -0.53 -13.40 -16.64
N GLU A 113 -0.38 -14.21 -17.68
CA GLU A 113 -0.74 -13.86 -19.05
C GLU A 113 -2.22 -13.43 -19.20
N ALA A 114 -3.12 -14.10 -18.49
CA ALA A 114 -4.56 -13.81 -18.57
C ALA A 114 -4.88 -12.44 -17.97
N ASN A 115 -4.27 -12.12 -16.84
CA ASN A 115 -4.46 -10.83 -16.15
C ASN A 115 -3.80 -9.68 -16.91
N ILE A 116 -2.60 -9.89 -17.48
CA ILE A 116 -1.92 -8.91 -18.33
C ILE A 116 -2.79 -8.55 -19.55
N LYS A 117 -3.31 -9.56 -20.26
CA LYS A 117 -4.23 -9.34 -21.38
C LYS A 117 -5.52 -8.65 -20.96
N ARG A 118 -6.12 -9.07 -19.84
CA ARG A 118 -7.35 -8.46 -19.30
C ARG A 118 -7.18 -7.00 -18.94
N ALA A 119 -6.01 -6.62 -18.45
CA ALA A 119 -5.65 -5.23 -18.19
C ALA A 119 -5.43 -4.40 -19.47
N GLY A 120 -5.48 -5.05 -20.66
CA GLY A 120 -5.39 -4.40 -21.96
C GLY A 120 -3.97 -4.17 -22.46
N PHE A 121 -2.97 -4.84 -21.89
CA PHE A 121 -1.60 -4.82 -22.42
C PHE A 121 -1.52 -5.57 -23.76
N GLN A 122 -0.70 -5.05 -24.67
CA GLN A 122 -0.47 -5.63 -25.99
C GLN A 122 0.71 -6.61 -25.96
N THR A 123 1.62 -6.43 -25.00
CA THR A 123 2.81 -7.28 -24.81
C THR A 123 2.76 -7.99 -23.46
N MET A 124 3.61 -9.00 -23.30
CA MET A 124 3.79 -9.70 -22.03
C MET A 124 4.77 -8.98 -21.10
N ASN A 125 5.34 -7.85 -21.52
CA ASN A 125 6.18 -6.99 -20.70
C ASN A 125 5.48 -5.65 -20.41
N PRO A 126 4.69 -5.56 -19.33
CA PRO A 126 4.01 -4.33 -18.93
C PRO A 126 4.94 -3.15 -18.67
N PHE A 127 6.16 -3.43 -18.23
CA PHE A 127 7.12 -2.38 -17.85
C PHE A 127 7.64 -1.65 -19.08
N GLU A 128 7.99 -2.39 -20.13
CA GLU A 128 8.41 -1.83 -21.42
C GLU A 128 7.28 -1.05 -22.09
N GLU A 129 6.05 -1.62 -22.13
CA GLU A 129 4.89 -0.96 -22.73
C GLU A 129 4.56 0.36 -22.03
N LEU A 130 4.75 0.44 -20.70
CA LEU A 130 4.51 1.65 -19.90
C LEU A 130 5.74 2.58 -19.82
N LYS A 131 6.91 2.17 -20.32
CA LYS A 131 8.17 2.91 -20.25
C LYS A 131 8.57 3.27 -18.82
N ILE A 132 8.53 2.26 -17.94
CA ILE A 132 8.85 2.40 -16.50
C ILE A 132 10.00 1.49 -16.06
N GLU A 133 10.78 0.95 -17.00
CA GLU A 133 11.88 0.01 -16.74
C GLU A 133 13.01 0.64 -15.93
N ASP A 134 13.12 1.96 -15.99
CA ASP A 134 14.08 2.78 -15.23
C ASP A 134 13.66 3.01 -13.77
N ARG A 135 12.45 2.61 -13.38
CA ARG A 135 11.96 2.72 -12.00
C ARG A 135 12.56 1.63 -11.11
N ASN A 136 12.57 1.88 -9.82
CA ASN A 136 12.89 0.84 -8.83
C ASN A 136 11.68 -0.10 -8.66
N ILE A 137 11.67 -1.24 -9.36
CA ILE A 137 10.55 -2.19 -9.35
C ILE A 137 10.85 -3.33 -8.37
N ILE A 138 10.00 -3.47 -7.34
CA ILE A 138 10.05 -4.53 -6.34
C ILE A 138 8.93 -5.52 -6.65
N VAL A 139 9.30 -6.64 -7.24
CA VAL A 139 8.38 -7.74 -7.55
C VAL A 139 8.39 -8.73 -6.40
N SER A 140 7.24 -9.02 -5.81
CA SER A 140 7.11 -9.89 -4.64
C SER A 140 5.90 -10.80 -4.77
N PRO A 141 6.00 -12.11 -4.46
CA PRO A 141 4.87 -13.04 -4.52
C PRO A 141 3.96 -12.87 -3.28
N ILE A 142 3.34 -11.69 -3.17
CA ILE A 142 2.59 -11.24 -1.98
C ILE A 142 1.44 -12.19 -1.65
N THR A 143 0.68 -12.62 -2.66
CA THR A 143 -0.45 -13.55 -2.48
C THR A 143 0.03 -14.91 -2.02
N THR A 144 1.09 -15.47 -2.60
CA THR A 144 1.70 -16.74 -2.19
C THR A 144 2.23 -16.68 -0.77
N LEU A 145 2.99 -15.64 -0.42
CA LEU A 145 3.52 -15.46 0.93
C LEU A 145 2.42 -15.27 1.98
N THR A 146 1.32 -14.59 1.62
CA THR A 146 0.14 -14.49 2.49
C THR A 146 -0.49 -15.87 2.74
N LYS A 147 -0.62 -16.70 1.70
CA LYS A 147 -1.13 -18.07 1.85
C LYS A 147 -0.23 -18.93 2.73
N GLU A 148 1.07 -18.87 2.54
CA GLU A 148 2.05 -19.58 3.38
C GLU A 148 1.99 -19.12 4.84
N SER A 149 1.91 -17.81 5.07
CA SER A 149 1.75 -17.23 6.41
C SER A 149 0.55 -17.81 7.15
N LEU A 150 -0.56 -18.06 6.45
CA LEU A 150 -1.85 -18.45 7.03
C LEU A 150 -2.26 -19.91 6.75
N LYS A 151 -1.38 -20.76 6.25
CA LYS A 151 -1.71 -22.15 5.90
C LYS A 151 -2.33 -22.96 7.04
N ASP A 152 -1.90 -22.69 8.28
CA ASP A 152 -2.36 -23.39 9.48
C ASP A 152 -3.43 -22.60 10.25
N SER A 153 -4.00 -21.54 9.68
CA SER A 153 -4.97 -20.65 10.35
C SER A 153 -6.38 -21.22 10.46
N GLY A 154 -6.70 -22.27 9.69
CA GLY A 154 -8.05 -22.82 9.58
C GLY A 154 -9.04 -21.94 8.78
N LEU A 155 -8.57 -20.85 8.17
CA LEU A 155 -9.38 -20.00 7.29
C LEU A 155 -9.52 -20.60 5.88
N ASP A 156 -10.64 -20.32 5.22
CA ASP A 156 -10.81 -20.64 3.80
C ASP A 156 -9.88 -19.77 2.92
N ASN A 157 -9.55 -20.28 1.73
CA ASN A 157 -8.61 -19.64 0.80
C ASN A 157 -9.02 -18.20 0.44
N LYS A 158 -10.33 -17.92 0.32
CA LYS A 158 -10.82 -16.57 0.00
C LYS A 158 -10.57 -15.59 1.15
N SER A 159 -10.74 -16.04 2.38
CA SER A 159 -10.44 -15.25 3.59
C SER A 159 -8.94 -15.01 3.74
N ILE A 160 -8.12 -16.02 3.45
CA ILE A 160 -6.66 -15.89 3.47
C ILE A 160 -6.19 -14.84 2.45
N VAL A 161 -6.61 -14.96 1.20
CA VAL A 161 -6.19 -14.03 0.12
C VAL A 161 -6.61 -12.59 0.42
N ARG A 162 -7.71 -12.37 1.14
CA ARG A 162 -8.10 -11.02 1.57
C ARG A 162 -7.11 -10.36 2.53
N CYS A 163 -6.29 -11.15 3.21
CA CYS A 163 -5.30 -10.61 4.14
C CYS A 163 -4.03 -10.09 3.44
N LYS A 164 -3.88 -10.25 2.10
CA LYS A 164 -2.70 -9.78 1.36
C LYS A 164 -2.46 -8.27 1.49
N ASN A 165 -3.52 -7.50 1.73
CA ASN A 165 -3.42 -6.08 2.01
C ASN A 165 -2.62 -5.77 3.30
N MET A 166 -2.70 -6.63 4.31
CA MET A 166 -1.90 -6.48 5.54
C MET A 166 -0.43 -6.84 5.28
N PHE A 167 -0.15 -7.83 4.42
CA PHE A 167 1.22 -8.14 4.00
C PHE A 167 1.86 -6.93 3.32
N THR A 168 1.15 -6.35 2.36
CA THR A 168 1.57 -5.15 1.64
C THR A 168 1.77 -3.96 2.58
N LEU A 169 0.87 -3.76 3.56
CA LEU A 169 1.02 -2.72 4.58
C LEU A 169 2.29 -2.94 5.41
N GLY A 170 2.59 -4.20 5.77
CA GLY A 170 3.81 -4.56 6.48
C GLY A 170 5.08 -4.19 5.70
N MET A 171 5.10 -4.46 4.39
CA MET A 171 6.21 -4.05 3.52
C MET A 171 6.39 -2.53 3.51
N CYS A 172 5.28 -1.78 3.43
CA CYS A 172 5.33 -0.31 3.48
C CYS A 172 5.77 0.20 4.85
N PHE A 173 5.37 -0.43 5.95
CA PHE A 173 5.84 -0.06 7.28
C PHE A 173 7.34 -0.24 7.44
N TYR A 174 7.92 -1.32 6.89
CA TYR A 174 9.36 -1.47 6.83
C TYR A 174 10.01 -0.36 5.99
N LEU A 175 9.50 -0.12 4.77
CA LEU A 175 10.03 0.86 3.84
C LEU A 175 10.09 2.27 4.45
N PHE A 176 9.10 2.63 5.28
CA PHE A 176 8.98 3.94 5.91
C PHE A 176 9.27 3.96 7.41
N ASN A 177 9.88 2.90 7.93
CA ASN A 177 10.27 2.77 9.33
C ASN A 177 9.13 3.10 10.30
N ARG A 178 7.94 2.49 10.05
CA ARG A 178 6.72 2.72 10.84
C ARG A 178 6.49 1.63 11.87
N GLU A 179 6.02 2.02 13.05
CA GLU A 179 5.57 1.11 14.10
C GLU A 179 4.20 0.51 13.80
N MET A 180 3.96 -0.71 14.30
CA MET A 180 2.73 -1.47 14.01
C MET A 180 1.68 -1.37 15.12
N ASP A 181 2.01 -0.84 16.29
CA ASP A 181 1.18 -0.92 17.49
C ASP A 181 -0.21 -0.30 17.31
N HIS A 182 -0.28 0.87 16.72
CA HIS A 182 -1.56 1.53 16.41
C HIS A 182 -2.43 0.72 15.45
N THR A 183 -1.80 0.08 14.46
CA THR A 183 -2.53 -0.82 13.56
C THR A 183 -3.05 -2.05 14.29
N PHE A 184 -2.30 -2.59 15.23
CA PHE A 184 -2.74 -3.70 16.07
C PHE A 184 -3.94 -3.33 16.94
N GLU A 185 -3.92 -2.18 17.59
CA GLU A 185 -5.07 -1.65 18.33
C GLU A 185 -6.31 -1.45 17.46
N TYR A 186 -6.12 -0.92 16.25
CA TYR A 186 -7.21 -0.77 15.28
C TYR A 186 -7.81 -2.13 14.92
N LEU A 187 -6.98 -3.14 14.62
CA LEU A 187 -7.45 -4.49 14.29
C LEU A 187 -8.22 -5.12 15.44
N GLU A 188 -7.77 -4.95 16.69
CA GLU A 188 -8.48 -5.41 17.89
C GLU A 188 -9.88 -4.78 18.02
N LYS A 189 -9.96 -3.46 17.85
CA LYS A 189 -11.24 -2.73 17.90
C LYS A 189 -12.16 -3.16 16.77
N LYS A 190 -11.66 -3.23 15.54
CA LYS A 190 -12.45 -3.57 14.34
C LYS A 190 -12.97 -4.99 14.35
N PHE A 191 -12.13 -5.95 14.73
CA PHE A 191 -12.46 -7.37 14.71
C PHE A 191 -12.81 -7.95 16.07
N LYS A 192 -13.19 -7.12 17.06
CA LYS A 192 -13.57 -7.54 18.41
C LYS A 192 -14.56 -8.72 18.43
N LYS A 193 -15.49 -8.79 17.45
CA LYS A 193 -16.47 -9.87 17.32
C LYS A 193 -15.93 -11.13 16.63
N LYS A 194 -14.71 -11.10 16.09
CA LYS A 194 -14.06 -12.18 15.35
C LYS A 194 -12.56 -12.24 15.70
N PRO A 195 -12.21 -12.68 16.94
CA PRO A 195 -10.82 -12.63 17.43
C PRO A 195 -9.82 -13.31 16.52
N GLN A 196 -10.18 -14.43 15.87
CA GLN A 196 -9.33 -15.12 14.92
C GLN A 196 -8.83 -14.20 13.80
N LEU A 197 -9.64 -13.24 13.32
CA LEU A 197 -9.24 -12.29 12.31
C LEU A 197 -8.23 -11.26 12.83
N ILE A 198 -8.17 -11.01 14.15
CA ILE A 198 -7.17 -10.14 14.75
C ILE A 198 -5.80 -10.78 14.61
N ASP A 199 -5.66 -12.03 15.07
CA ASP A 199 -4.37 -12.73 15.11
C ASP A 199 -3.81 -12.95 13.70
N VAL A 200 -4.65 -13.37 12.75
CA VAL A 200 -4.20 -13.60 11.37
C VAL A 200 -3.76 -12.31 10.67
N ASN A 201 -4.49 -11.19 10.85
CA ASN A 201 -4.09 -9.92 10.25
C ASN A 201 -2.80 -9.37 10.88
N LYS A 202 -2.65 -9.46 12.20
CA LYS A 202 -1.41 -9.08 12.90
C LYS A 202 -0.22 -9.92 12.43
N LYS A 203 -0.43 -11.25 12.28
CA LYS A 203 0.61 -12.15 11.79
C LYS A 203 1.06 -11.76 10.38
N VAL A 204 0.12 -11.62 9.45
CA VAL A 204 0.40 -11.27 8.06
C VAL A 204 1.11 -9.93 7.93
N LEU A 205 0.72 -8.93 8.73
CA LEU A 205 1.37 -7.63 8.75
C LEU A 205 2.84 -7.74 9.20
N LYS A 206 3.10 -8.51 10.28
CA LYS A 206 4.48 -8.78 10.74
C LYS A 206 5.28 -9.54 9.69
N ASP A 207 4.67 -10.54 9.04
CA ASP A 207 5.35 -11.34 8.03
C ASP A 207 5.71 -10.49 6.79
N GLY A 208 4.85 -9.56 6.38
CA GLY A 208 5.15 -8.59 5.32
C GLY A 208 6.30 -7.66 5.68
N PHE A 209 6.34 -7.16 6.91
CA PHE A 209 7.45 -6.35 7.43
C PHE A 209 8.77 -7.14 7.43
N ASN A 210 8.74 -8.35 7.97
CA ASN A 210 9.92 -9.21 8.05
C ASN A 210 10.42 -9.62 6.66
N TYR A 211 9.51 -9.92 5.74
CA TYR A 211 9.86 -10.20 4.36
C TYR A 211 10.59 -9.03 3.72
N ALA A 212 10.04 -7.81 3.84
CA ALA A 212 10.64 -6.60 3.30
C ALA A 212 12.04 -6.34 3.87
N SER A 213 12.25 -6.65 5.16
CA SER A 213 13.56 -6.51 5.81
C SER A 213 14.61 -7.50 5.31
N ASN A 214 14.18 -8.63 4.76
CA ASN A 214 15.07 -9.71 4.31
C ASN A 214 15.33 -9.71 2.80
N ILE A 215 14.52 -9.02 1.99
CA ILE A 215 14.74 -8.96 0.55
C ILE A 215 15.76 -7.88 0.18
N HIS A 216 16.75 -8.26 -0.63
CA HIS A 216 17.80 -7.33 -1.08
C HIS A 216 17.29 -6.26 -2.07
N ALA A 217 16.06 -6.39 -2.58
CA ALA A 217 15.45 -5.41 -3.47
C ALA A 217 15.12 -4.09 -2.78
N ILE A 218 14.96 -4.08 -1.43
CA ILE A 218 14.79 -2.87 -0.63
C ILE A 218 16.16 -2.45 -0.07
N ALA A 219 16.92 -1.74 -0.87
CA ALA A 219 18.26 -1.27 -0.49
C ALA A 219 18.22 -0.10 0.51
N ASN A 220 17.16 0.69 0.48
CA ASN A 220 16.99 1.88 1.31
C ASN A 220 15.63 1.88 2.00
N THR A 221 15.58 2.39 3.23
CA THR A 221 14.34 2.77 3.91
C THR A 221 14.29 4.28 4.08
N TYR A 222 13.10 4.81 4.30
CA TYR A 222 12.89 6.24 4.38
C TYR A 222 12.33 6.61 5.75
N THR A 223 12.70 7.79 6.24
CA THR A 223 12.13 8.37 7.44
C THR A 223 11.59 9.76 7.11
N VAL A 224 10.31 9.98 7.45
CA VAL A 224 9.68 11.30 7.45
C VAL A 224 9.54 11.71 8.91
N ALA A 225 10.26 12.72 9.34
CA ALA A 225 10.22 13.21 10.73
C ALA A 225 8.81 13.73 11.08
N PRO A 226 8.43 13.76 12.37
CA PRO A 226 7.22 14.46 12.80
C PRO A 226 7.22 15.92 12.35
N ALA A 227 6.06 16.44 11.96
CA ALA A 227 5.92 17.83 11.59
C ALA A 227 6.11 18.75 12.82
N GLN A 228 6.67 19.93 12.57
CA GLN A 228 6.78 20.95 13.61
C GLN A 228 5.45 21.69 13.72
N GLN A 229 4.61 21.25 14.65
CA GLN A 229 3.31 21.88 14.92
C GLN A 229 3.34 22.63 16.25
N GLU A 230 2.47 23.65 16.35
CA GLU A 230 2.23 24.30 17.65
C GLU A 230 1.73 23.28 18.67
N LYS A 231 2.09 23.48 19.96
CA LYS A 231 1.62 22.60 21.03
C LYS A 231 0.11 22.68 21.15
N GLY A 232 -0.56 21.54 21.04
CA GLY A 232 -2.02 21.45 21.10
C GLY A 232 -2.53 20.03 21.03
N THR A 233 -3.85 19.90 21.11
CA THR A 233 -4.53 18.63 20.84
C THR A 233 -5.12 18.69 19.45
N TYR A 234 -4.64 17.83 18.56
CA TYR A 234 -5.06 17.76 17.16
C TYR A 234 -5.93 16.53 16.93
N ARG A 235 -6.85 16.64 15.98
CA ARG A 235 -7.68 15.54 15.51
C ARG A 235 -7.71 15.55 13.99
N ASN A 236 -7.30 14.45 13.39
CA ASN A 236 -7.45 14.26 11.96
C ASN A 236 -8.93 13.95 11.64
N ILE A 237 -9.51 14.74 10.77
CA ILE A 237 -10.89 14.60 10.30
C ILE A 237 -10.91 14.78 8.78
N ASN A 238 -11.83 14.10 8.13
CA ASN A 238 -12.10 14.38 6.71
C ASN A 238 -13.06 15.58 6.55
N GLY A 239 -13.17 16.12 5.34
CA GLY A 239 -14.02 17.28 5.06
C GLY A 239 -15.48 17.11 5.51
N ASN A 240 -16.04 15.89 5.36
CA ASN A 240 -17.43 15.61 5.78
C ASN A 240 -17.60 15.59 7.31
N GLN A 241 -16.53 15.39 8.07
CA GLN A 241 -16.55 15.44 9.54
C GLN A 241 -16.28 16.86 10.06
N ALA A 242 -15.74 17.73 9.23
CA ALA A 242 -15.44 19.13 9.57
C ALA A 242 -16.65 20.06 9.42
N THR A 243 -17.65 19.65 8.63
CA THR A 243 -18.94 20.36 8.42
C THR A 243 -20.00 19.83 9.38
#